data_3987f7bf4771f772528047bab462a380
#
_entry.id   3987f7bf4771f772528047bab462a380
#
_cell.length_a   1.000
_cell.length_b   1.000
_cell.length_c   1.000
_cell.angle_alpha   90.00
_cell.angle_beta   90.00
_cell.angle_gamma   90.00
#
_symmetry.space_group_name_H-M   'P 1'
#
loop_
_entity.id
_entity.type
_entity.pdbx_description
1 polymer ?
#
loop_
_entity_poly.entity_id
_entity_poly.type
_entity_poly.pdbx_seq_one_letter_code
_entity_poly.pdbx_strand_id
1 'polypeptide(L)'
;MNILEICQEVADITSTQRPTDLFNGKLQHDSIFLSVAKAELSSLMRYGDWQDLTKEATLLTVKNKTVYPIDNIVPDFYSILNNTVYIKDDMEKVIGAITPEDWMREKYFSCPDANIKFKIQGNAIKFLEAPEGGKRIVFQYRSNAVCYDGTTFEEKPTITKNTDIPIFDKYVVQLGITWRWLKRNGMDYTEEYNEYEEELRKKFGTGLATKDINLAVGEIDLADSGVIIDVKTGK
;
A
#
# COMPACT_ATOMS: atom_id res chain seq x y z
N MET A 1 -15.16 -3.60 14.96
CA MET A 1 -15.59 -2.28 15.49
C MET A 1 -15.75 -1.34 14.33
N ASN A 2 -16.84 -0.58 14.27
CA ASN A 2 -17.12 0.32 13.16
C ASN A 2 -16.48 1.71 13.37
N ILE A 3 -16.46 2.51 12.31
CA ILE A 3 -15.77 3.82 12.33
C ILE A 3 -16.44 4.81 13.29
N LEU A 4 -17.78 4.76 13.45
CA LEU A 4 -18.47 5.63 14.39
C LEU A 4 -18.06 5.32 15.84
N GLU A 5 -17.99 4.04 16.21
CA GLU A 5 -17.55 3.60 17.54
C GLU A 5 -16.11 4.05 17.84
N ILE A 6 -15.19 3.97 16.86
CA ILE A 6 -13.81 4.48 17.01
C ILE A 6 -13.82 5.99 17.25
N CYS A 7 -14.59 6.75 16.46
CA CYS A 7 -14.71 8.20 16.66
C CYS A 7 -15.34 8.57 18.01
N GLN A 8 -16.24 7.75 18.53
CA GLN A 8 -16.82 7.96 19.87
C GLN A 8 -15.79 7.70 20.98
N GLU A 9 -14.96 6.66 20.86
CA GLU A 9 -13.87 6.43 21.81
C GLU A 9 -12.84 7.58 21.77
N VAL A 10 -12.50 8.11 20.58
CA VAL A 10 -11.65 9.30 20.48
C VAL A 10 -12.28 10.52 21.12
N ALA A 11 -13.60 10.71 20.98
CA ALA A 11 -14.31 11.79 21.62
C ALA A 11 -14.24 11.72 23.15
N ASP A 12 -14.31 10.51 23.71
CA ASP A 12 -14.16 10.29 25.16
C ASP A 12 -12.73 10.64 25.62
N ILE A 13 -11.70 10.18 24.89
CA ILE A 13 -10.29 10.47 25.21
C ILE A 13 -10.02 11.98 25.18
N THR A 14 -10.57 12.66 24.18
CA THR A 14 -10.35 14.10 24.00
C THR A 14 -11.36 14.98 24.77
N SER A 15 -12.18 14.37 25.64
CA SER A 15 -13.24 15.06 26.42
C SER A 15 -14.17 15.91 25.53
N THR A 16 -14.46 15.42 24.34
CA THR A 16 -15.32 16.08 23.35
C THR A 16 -16.68 15.38 23.30
N GLN A 17 -17.71 16.08 22.83
CA GLN A 17 -19.03 15.47 22.66
C GLN A 17 -18.97 14.32 21.64
N ARG A 18 -19.54 13.15 22.01
CA ARG A 18 -19.60 11.98 21.14
C ARG A 18 -20.39 12.27 19.86
N PRO A 19 -19.83 11.94 18.67
CA PRO A 19 -20.58 12.02 17.44
C PRO A 19 -21.70 10.96 17.43
N THR A 20 -22.87 11.33 16.93
CA THR A 20 -24.02 10.41 16.81
C THR A 20 -24.18 9.89 15.37
N ASP A 21 -23.81 10.69 14.40
CA ASP A 21 -23.82 10.34 12.98
C ASP A 21 -22.75 11.15 12.24
N LEU A 22 -21.75 10.49 11.69
CA LEU A 22 -20.63 11.13 10.98
C LEU A 22 -21.05 11.75 9.65
N PHE A 23 -22.10 11.23 9.00
CA PHE A 23 -22.50 11.62 7.66
C PHE A 23 -23.66 12.61 7.63
N ASN A 24 -24.60 12.46 8.56
CA ASN A 24 -25.80 13.29 8.62
C ASN A 24 -25.89 14.09 9.94
N GLY A 25 -24.82 14.09 10.72
CA GLY A 25 -24.73 14.84 11.97
C GLY A 25 -24.93 16.34 11.75
N LYS A 26 -25.67 16.98 12.65
CA LYS A 26 -25.96 18.43 12.58
C LYS A 26 -24.87 19.28 13.24
N LEU A 27 -23.98 18.64 13.94
CA LEU A 27 -22.94 19.32 14.71
C LEU A 27 -21.65 19.44 13.88
N GLN A 28 -21.00 20.58 13.98
CA GLN A 28 -19.76 20.84 13.24
C GLN A 28 -18.68 19.80 13.53
N HIS A 29 -18.60 19.29 14.77
CA HIS A 29 -17.60 18.29 15.12
C HIS A 29 -17.86 16.92 14.47
N ASP A 30 -19.10 16.54 14.13
CA ASP A 30 -19.38 15.29 13.40
C ASP A 30 -18.67 15.29 12.05
N SER A 31 -18.76 16.40 11.30
CA SER A 31 -18.08 16.56 10.00
C SER A 31 -16.56 16.63 10.15
N ILE A 32 -16.05 17.14 11.27
CA ILE A 32 -14.63 17.17 11.56
C ILE A 32 -14.13 15.74 11.81
N PHE A 33 -14.81 14.95 12.64
CA PHE A 33 -14.47 13.55 12.87
C PHE A 33 -14.47 12.75 11.57
N LEU A 34 -15.46 12.91 10.71
CA LEU A 34 -15.51 12.27 9.40
C LEU A 34 -14.30 12.64 8.53
N SER A 35 -13.97 13.93 8.49
CA SER A 35 -12.84 14.43 7.70
C SER A 35 -11.50 13.87 8.19
N VAL A 36 -11.30 13.85 9.52
CA VAL A 36 -10.09 13.32 10.15
C VAL A 36 -9.99 11.81 9.96
N ALA A 37 -11.09 11.07 10.13
CA ALA A 37 -11.11 9.62 9.91
C ALA A 37 -10.79 9.25 8.45
N LYS A 38 -11.38 9.95 7.47
CA LYS A 38 -11.04 9.76 6.05
C LYS A 38 -9.59 10.05 5.75
N ALA A 39 -9.04 11.12 6.31
CA ALA A 39 -7.64 11.49 6.14
C ALA A 39 -6.71 10.44 6.75
N GLU A 40 -7.06 9.91 7.93
CA GLU A 40 -6.28 8.86 8.58
C GLU A 40 -6.26 7.58 7.76
N LEU A 41 -7.41 7.03 7.40
CA LEU A 41 -7.50 5.79 6.64
C LEU A 41 -6.79 5.89 5.29
N SER A 42 -6.91 7.04 4.61
CA SER A 42 -6.19 7.30 3.37
C SER A 42 -4.67 7.44 3.57
N SER A 43 -4.22 7.92 4.72
CA SER A 43 -2.81 7.99 5.09
C SER A 43 -2.25 6.60 5.37
N LEU A 44 -2.95 5.79 6.16
CA LEU A 44 -2.57 4.42 6.49
C LEU A 44 -2.44 3.56 5.23
N MET A 45 -3.41 3.64 4.31
CA MET A 45 -3.36 2.89 3.05
C MET A 45 -2.09 3.21 2.24
N ARG A 46 -1.58 4.44 2.32
CA ARG A 46 -0.36 4.87 1.60
C ARG A 46 0.93 4.64 2.38
N TYR A 47 0.85 4.43 3.69
CA TYR A 47 2.02 4.42 4.57
C TYR A 47 3.00 3.28 4.27
N GLY A 48 2.51 2.10 3.91
CA GLY A 48 3.39 0.94 3.64
C GLY A 48 2.66 -0.24 3.01
N ASP A 49 3.37 -1.34 2.89
CA ASP A 49 2.88 -2.58 2.30
C ASP A 49 2.14 -3.43 3.34
N TRP A 50 0.87 -3.09 3.55
CA TRP A 50 -0.01 -3.87 4.42
C TRP A 50 -0.31 -5.23 3.80
N GLN A 51 -0.08 -6.31 4.56
CA GLN A 51 -0.37 -7.67 4.09
C GLN A 51 -1.87 -7.84 3.77
N ASP A 52 -2.74 -7.25 4.58
CA ASP A 52 -4.19 -7.28 4.39
C ASP A 52 -4.66 -6.58 3.10
N LEU A 53 -3.86 -5.70 2.53
CA LEU A 53 -4.12 -5.02 1.26
C LEU A 53 -3.44 -5.68 0.07
N THR A 54 -2.59 -6.70 0.31
CA THR A 54 -1.86 -7.40 -0.75
C THR A 54 -2.73 -8.48 -1.35
N LYS A 55 -2.94 -8.39 -2.66
CA LYS A 55 -3.77 -9.33 -3.43
C LYS A 55 -3.03 -9.84 -4.65
N GLU A 56 -3.48 -10.96 -5.17
CA GLU A 56 -2.98 -11.54 -6.42
C GLU A 56 -3.96 -11.29 -7.57
N ALA A 57 -3.43 -10.96 -8.74
CA ALA A 57 -4.20 -10.79 -9.96
C ALA A 57 -3.58 -11.57 -11.11
N THR A 58 -4.41 -11.92 -12.08
CA THR A 58 -3.99 -12.62 -13.29
C THR A 58 -4.43 -11.83 -14.52
N LEU A 59 -3.46 -11.51 -15.36
CA LEU A 59 -3.65 -10.90 -16.67
C LEU A 59 -3.50 -11.96 -17.76
N LEU A 60 -4.53 -12.12 -18.59
CA LEU A 60 -4.43 -12.96 -19.79
C LEU A 60 -3.91 -12.14 -20.97
N THR A 61 -2.79 -12.57 -21.55
CA THR A 61 -2.16 -11.86 -22.67
C THR A 61 -2.92 -12.09 -23.98
N VAL A 62 -2.87 -11.09 -24.85
CA VAL A 62 -3.44 -11.13 -26.20
C VAL A 62 -2.32 -10.88 -27.22
N LYS A 63 -2.29 -11.68 -28.25
CA LYS A 63 -1.26 -11.60 -29.32
C LYS A 63 -1.18 -10.17 -29.88
N ASN A 64 0.04 -9.66 -30.02
CA ASN A 64 0.35 -8.33 -30.54
C ASN A 64 -0.20 -7.14 -29.69
N LYS A 65 -0.63 -7.39 -28.46
CA LYS A 65 -1.10 -6.34 -27.56
C LYS A 65 -0.04 -6.04 -26.51
N THR A 66 0.34 -4.76 -26.39
CA THR A 66 1.35 -4.28 -25.44
C THR A 66 0.79 -3.47 -24.27
N VAL A 67 -0.48 -3.01 -24.34
CA VAL A 67 -1.08 -2.13 -23.35
C VAL A 67 -2.33 -2.76 -22.76
N TYR A 68 -2.36 -2.87 -21.44
CA TYR A 68 -3.46 -3.47 -20.68
C TYR A 68 -3.93 -2.50 -19.60
N PRO A 69 -5.15 -1.92 -19.74
CA PRO A 69 -5.74 -1.08 -18.69
C PRO A 69 -5.90 -1.87 -17.40
N ILE A 70 -5.43 -1.31 -16.29
CA ILE A 70 -5.43 -1.99 -14.99
C ILE A 70 -6.86 -2.15 -14.46
N ASP A 71 -7.72 -1.17 -14.66
CA ASP A 71 -9.12 -1.22 -14.23
C ASP A 71 -9.91 -2.40 -14.81
N ASN A 72 -9.49 -2.90 -15.99
CA ASN A 72 -10.10 -4.08 -16.60
C ASN A 72 -9.62 -5.40 -15.98
N ILE A 73 -8.56 -5.35 -15.16
CA ILE A 73 -7.96 -6.51 -14.50
C ILE A 73 -8.37 -6.50 -13.04
N VAL A 74 -8.15 -5.36 -12.37
CA VAL A 74 -8.41 -5.16 -10.94
C VAL A 74 -8.94 -3.74 -10.70
N PRO A 75 -10.21 -3.57 -10.30
CA PRO A 75 -10.82 -2.26 -10.12
C PRO A 75 -10.33 -1.53 -8.85
N ASP A 76 -9.81 -2.27 -7.89
CA ASP A 76 -9.31 -1.78 -6.60
C ASP A 76 -7.79 -1.59 -6.56
N PHE A 77 -7.16 -1.40 -7.72
CA PHE A 77 -5.72 -1.27 -7.83
C PHE A 77 -5.18 0.04 -7.21
N TYR A 78 -4.14 -0.08 -6.41
CA TYR A 78 -3.33 1.06 -5.95
C TYR A 78 -1.92 1.04 -6.54
N SER A 79 -1.16 -0.05 -6.32
CA SER A 79 0.20 -0.20 -6.84
C SER A 79 0.55 -1.66 -7.04
N ILE A 80 1.42 -1.95 -8.01
CA ILE A 80 1.99 -3.28 -8.19
C ILE A 80 3.14 -3.48 -7.20
N LEU A 81 3.30 -4.71 -6.70
CA LEU A 81 4.47 -5.09 -5.93
C LEU A 81 5.56 -5.55 -6.89
N ASN A 82 6.66 -4.79 -6.92
CA ASN A 82 7.79 -5.09 -7.78
C ASN A 82 8.37 -6.48 -7.47
N ASN A 83 8.92 -7.12 -8.49
CA ASN A 83 9.50 -8.48 -8.40
C ASN A 83 8.52 -9.62 -8.14
N THR A 84 7.20 -9.38 -8.15
CA THR A 84 6.17 -10.42 -7.98
C THR A 84 5.50 -10.83 -9.28
N VAL A 85 5.97 -10.32 -10.42
CA VAL A 85 5.34 -10.54 -11.74
C VAL A 85 5.97 -11.71 -12.43
N TYR A 86 5.16 -12.73 -12.77
CA TYR A 86 5.60 -13.95 -13.42
C TYR A 86 4.64 -14.40 -14.51
N ILE A 87 5.19 -15.02 -15.56
CA ILE A 87 4.39 -15.82 -16.50
C ILE A 87 4.17 -17.19 -15.86
N LYS A 88 2.92 -17.46 -15.45
CA LYS A 88 2.59 -18.68 -14.71
C LYS A 88 2.86 -19.94 -15.53
N ASP A 89 2.62 -19.87 -16.83
CA ASP A 89 2.70 -21.05 -17.71
C ASP A 89 4.16 -21.48 -17.97
N ASP A 90 5.09 -20.53 -17.97
CA ASP A 90 6.51 -20.79 -18.29
C ASP A 90 7.39 -20.67 -17.03
N MET A 91 6.85 -20.23 -15.89
CA MET A 91 7.58 -19.89 -14.65
C MET A 91 8.67 -18.83 -14.86
N GLU A 92 8.51 -17.98 -15.87
CA GLU A 92 9.46 -16.92 -16.19
C GLU A 92 9.10 -15.63 -15.47
N LYS A 93 10.12 -14.95 -14.96
CA LYS A 93 9.97 -13.64 -14.31
C LYS A 93 9.81 -12.54 -15.36
N VAL A 94 8.82 -11.67 -15.15
CA VAL A 94 8.63 -10.44 -15.91
C VAL A 94 9.29 -9.29 -15.17
N ILE A 95 10.20 -8.56 -15.83
CA ILE A 95 10.99 -7.49 -15.21
C ILE A 95 10.23 -6.17 -15.24
N GLY A 96 10.07 -5.52 -14.09
CA GLY A 96 9.46 -4.18 -13.95
C GLY A 96 8.80 -4.00 -12.57
N ALA A 97 8.15 -2.88 -12.32
CA ALA A 97 8.00 -1.74 -13.26
C ALA A 97 9.34 -1.01 -13.44
N ILE A 98 9.83 -0.93 -14.68
CA ILE A 98 11.11 -0.25 -14.96
C ILE A 98 10.93 1.27 -15.00
N THR A 99 12.03 2.00 -14.71
CA THR A 99 12.04 3.47 -14.70
C THR A 99 11.84 4.05 -16.11
N PRO A 100 11.42 5.31 -16.27
CA PRO A 100 11.36 5.96 -17.57
C PRO A 100 12.72 6.00 -18.30
N GLU A 101 13.81 6.14 -17.56
CA GLU A 101 15.17 6.13 -18.10
C GLU A 101 15.52 4.74 -18.66
N ASP A 102 15.34 3.69 -17.84
CA ASP A 102 15.57 2.31 -18.28
C ASP A 102 14.67 1.93 -19.45
N TRP A 103 13.42 2.39 -19.46
CA TRP A 103 12.51 2.19 -20.59
C TRP A 103 13.06 2.74 -21.90
N MET A 104 13.62 3.97 -21.86
CA MET A 104 14.21 4.58 -23.07
C MET A 104 15.48 3.87 -23.49
N ARG A 105 16.33 3.50 -22.53
CA ARG A 105 17.53 2.73 -22.78
C ARG A 105 17.20 1.39 -23.46
N GLU A 106 16.31 0.63 -22.86
CA GLU A 106 15.90 -0.68 -23.39
C GLU A 106 15.26 -0.57 -24.77
N LYS A 107 14.47 0.46 -25.01
CA LYS A 107 13.78 0.65 -26.28
C LYS A 107 14.73 0.95 -27.46
N TYR A 108 15.84 1.64 -27.20
CA TYR A 108 16.70 2.15 -28.27
C TYR A 108 18.10 1.53 -28.28
N PHE A 109 18.59 0.98 -27.19
CA PHE A 109 19.96 0.51 -27.04
C PHE A 109 20.06 -0.95 -26.58
N SER A 110 18.95 -1.63 -26.38
CA SER A 110 18.94 -2.98 -25.83
C SER A 110 19.40 -4.01 -26.83
N CYS A 111 20.25 -4.92 -26.37
CA CYS A 111 20.37 -6.25 -26.99
C CYS A 111 19.09 -7.04 -26.67
N PRO A 112 18.64 -7.95 -27.53
CA PRO A 112 17.52 -8.82 -27.24
C PRO A 112 17.77 -9.56 -25.93
N ASP A 113 17.01 -9.17 -24.89
CA ASP A 113 17.01 -9.85 -23.61
C ASP A 113 15.85 -10.85 -23.60
N ALA A 114 16.07 -12.04 -23.06
CA ALA A 114 15.05 -13.08 -23.03
C ALA A 114 13.83 -12.69 -22.17
N ASN A 115 13.99 -11.68 -21.26
CA ASN A 115 12.97 -11.33 -20.29
C ASN A 115 12.00 -10.26 -20.81
N ILE A 116 10.72 -10.51 -20.65
CA ILE A 116 9.66 -9.51 -20.90
C ILE A 116 9.79 -8.40 -19.89
N LYS A 117 9.77 -7.14 -20.35
CA LYS A 117 9.87 -5.93 -19.52
C LYS A 117 8.59 -5.11 -19.60
N PHE A 118 8.19 -4.52 -18.48
CA PHE A 118 7.02 -3.65 -18.43
C PHE A 118 7.26 -2.39 -17.61
N LYS A 119 6.42 -1.39 -17.86
CA LYS A 119 6.25 -0.22 -17.01
C LYS A 119 4.77 0.02 -16.72
N ILE A 120 4.48 0.81 -15.69
CA ILE A 120 3.14 1.36 -15.46
C ILE A 120 3.14 2.79 -16.01
N GLN A 121 2.19 3.07 -16.90
CA GLN A 121 2.03 4.41 -17.46
C GLN A 121 0.54 4.78 -17.52
N GLY A 122 0.17 5.83 -16.79
CA GLY A 122 -1.23 6.08 -16.51
C GLY A 122 -1.80 4.91 -15.70
N ASN A 123 -3.01 4.53 -15.99
CA ASN A 123 -3.65 3.39 -15.35
C ASN A 123 -3.56 2.12 -16.24
N ALA A 124 -2.36 1.84 -16.78
CA ALA A 124 -2.13 0.70 -17.66
C ALA A 124 -0.76 0.05 -17.43
N ILE A 125 -0.71 -1.27 -17.53
CA ILE A 125 0.52 -2.04 -17.68
C ILE A 125 0.91 -1.97 -19.16
N LYS A 126 2.11 -1.50 -19.44
CA LYS A 126 2.65 -1.40 -20.80
C LYS A 126 3.89 -2.25 -20.92
N PHE A 127 3.84 -3.25 -21.75
CA PHE A 127 4.99 -4.10 -22.09
C PHE A 127 5.87 -3.43 -23.15
N LEU A 128 7.17 -3.65 -23.06
CA LEU A 128 8.13 -3.16 -24.05
C LEU A 128 7.92 -3.85 -25.39
N GLU A 129 7.77 -5.17 -25.35
CA GLU A 129 7.39 -6.03 -26.46
C GLU A 129 6.09 -6.75 -26.15
N ALA A 130 5.33 -7.10 -27.19
CA ALA A 130 4.09 -7.82 -26.99
C ALA A 130 4.38 -9.25 -26.49
N PRO A 131 3.90 -9.65 -25.32
CA PRO A 131 4.01 -11.03 -24.88
C PRO A 131 3.25 -11.97 -25.82
N GLU A 132 3.62 -13.24 -25.81
CA GLU A 132 2.85 -14.27 -26.53
C GLU A 132 1.38 -14.24 -26.07
N GLY A 133 0.46 -14.49 -27.02
CA GLY A 133 -0.95 -14.51 -26.71
C GLY A 133 -1.35 -15.79 -25.95
N GLY A 134 -2.28 -15.66 -25.01
CA GLY A 134 -2.82 -16.78 -24.23
C GLY A 134 -2.01 -17.13 -22.98
N LYS A 135 -0.93 -16.42 -22.68
CA LYS A 135 -0.16 -16.62 -21.46
C LYS A 135 -0.81 -15.92 -20.26
N ARG A 136 -0.69 -16.51 -19.09
CA ARG A 136 -1.19 -15.95 -17.83
C ARG A 136 -0.05 -15.26 -17.08
N ILE A 137 -0.11 -13.93 -16.99
CA ILE A 137 0.81 -13.15 -16.15
C ILE A 137 0.14 -12.95 -14.80
N VAL A 138 0.77 -13.47 -13.76
CA VAL A 138 0.34 -13.34 -12.37
C VAL A 138 1.20 -12.30 -11.67
N PHE A 139 0.59 -11.45 -10.89
CA PHE A 139 1.30 -10.43 -10.11
C PHE A 139 0.58 -10.14 -8.80
N GLN A 140 1.35 -9.70 -7.81
CA GLN A 140 0.78 -9.16 -6.59
C GLN A 140 0.64 -7.64 -6.71
N TYR A 141 -0.45 -7.14 -6.15
CA TYR A 141 -0.73 -5.71 -6.11
C TYR A 141 -1.29 -5.32 -4.75
N ARG A 142 -1.19 -4.05 -4.45
CA ARG A 142 -1.81 -3.45 -3.29
C ARG A 142 -3.15 -2.84 -3.67
N SER A 143 -4.19 -3.20 -2.92
CA SER A 143 -5.54 -2.66 -3.06
C SER A 143 -5.59 -1.22 -2.51
N ASN A 144 -6.53 -0.42 -3.04
CA ASN A 144 -6.85 0.92 -2.53
C ASN A 144 -7.95 0.90 -1.46
N ALA A 145 -8.37 -0.27 -1.02
CA ALA A 145 -9.38 -0.43 0.01
C ALA A 145 -8.90 0.13 1.36
N VAL A 146 -9.80 0.76 2.10
CA VAL A 146 -9.52 1.28 3.44
C VAL A 146 -10.48 0.72 4.49
N CYS A 147 -11.63 0.20 4.07
CA CYS A 147 -12.63 -0.36 4.97
C CYS A 147 -13.49 -1.42 4.28
N TYR A 148 -14.18 -2.20 5.10
CA TYR A 148 -15.27 -3.07 4.70
C TYR A 148 -16.62 -2.39 4.92
N ASP A 149 -17.58 -2.63 4.04
CA ASP A 149 -18.98 -2.29 4.31
C ASP A 149 -19.47 -3.11 5.51
N GLY A 150 -20.01 -2.46 6.54
CA GLY A 150 -20.43 -3.13 7.77
C GLY A 150 -21.60 -4.11 7.59
N THR A 151 -22.20 -4.18 6.41
CA THR A 151 -23.35 -5.06 6.10
C THR A 151 -22.98 -6.16 5.11
N THR A 152 -22.33 -5.80 3.99
CA THR A 152 -21.99 -6.72 2.92
C THR A 152 -20.59 -7.31 3.04
N PHE A 153 -19.72 -6.71 3.88
CA PHE A 153 -18.29 -7.01 4.01
C PHE A 153 -17.49 -6.83 2.71
N GLU A 154 -18.04 -6.08 1.76
CA GLU A 154 -17.31 -5.69 0.56
C GLU A 154 -16.29 -4.60 0.88
N GLU A 155 -15.14 -4.68 0.26
CA GLU A 155 -14.08 -3.70 0.42
C GLU A 155 -14.42 -2.39 -0.29
N LYS A 156 -14.06 -1.28 0.35
CA LYS A 156 -14.30 0.07 -0.18
C LYS A 156 -13.08 0.96 -0.06
N PRO A 157 -12.86 1.83 -1.05
CA PRO A 157 -11.73 2.78 -1.05
C PRO A 157 -11.97 3.99 -0.14
N THR A 158 -13.15 4.13 0.46
CA THR A 158 -13.48 5.20 1.40
C THR A 158 -14.66 4.81 2.27
N ILE A 159 -14.70 5.36 3.49
CA ILE A 159 -15.87 5.22 4.37
C ILE A 159 -17.06 6.01 3.80
N THR A 160 -18.23 5.36 3.78
CA THR A 160 -19.50 5.92 3.26
C THR A 160 -20.65 5.81 4.25
N LYS A 161 -20.51 4.97 5.30
CA LYS A 161 -21.50 4.73 6.33
C LYS A 161 -20.86 4.69 7.71
N ASN A 162 -21.63 4.99 8.74
CA ASN A 162 -21.19 4.88 10.14
C ASN A 162 -20.79 3.46 10.55
N THR A 163 -21.39 2.46 9.89
CA THR A 163 -21.16 1.04 10.15
C THR A 163 -19.93 0.47 9.46
N ASP A 164 -19.27 1.24 8.60
CA ASP A 164 -18.07 0.77 7.90
C ASP A 164 -16.95 0.42 8.88
N ILE A 165 -16.24 -0.67 8.59
CA ILE A 165 -15.22 -1.25 9.47
C ILE A 165 -13.86 -1.00 8.83
N PRO A 166 -12.94 -0.23 9.44
CA PRO A 166 -11.57 -0.08 8.93
C PRO A 166 -10.86 -1.43 8.78
N ILE A 167 -10.06 -1.58 7.72
CA ILE A 167 -9.22 -2.77 7.50
C ILE A 167 -8.05 -2.78 8.48
N PHE A 168 -7.56 -1.61 8.85
CA PHE A 168 -6.39 -1.41 9.70
C PHE A 168 -6.68 -1.71 11.17
N ASP A 169 -5.62 -1.95 11.90
CA ASP A 169 -5.70 -2.18 13.34
C ASP A 169 -6.44 -1.04 14.04
N LYS A 170 -7.41 -1.41 14.89
CA LYS A 170 -8.24 -0.46 15.62
C LYS A 170 -7.43 0.58 16.38
N TYR A 171 -6.40 0.13 17.10
CA TYR A 171 -5.60 1.00 17.98
C TYR A 171 -4.82 2.03 17.17
N VAL A 172 -4.21 1.61 16.07
CA VAL A 172 -3.52 2.52 15.15
C VAL A 172 -4.48 3.56 14.56
N VAL A 173 -5.68 3.14 14.13
CA VAL A 173 -6.70 4.07 13.61
C VAL A 173 -7.14 5.05 14.69
N GLN A 174 -7.35 4.58 15.91
CA GLN A 174 -7.75 5.41 17.06
C GLN A 174 -6.70 6.47 17.39
N LEU A 175 -5.42 6.08 17.52
CA LEU A 175 -4.31 7.01 17.75
C LEU A 175 -4.19 8.02 16.61
N GLY A 176 -4.29 7.54 15.36
CA GLY A 176 -4.23 8.38 14.18
C GLY A 176 -5.34 9.44 14.12
N ILE A 177 -6.57 9.09 14.49
CA ILE A 177 -7.68 10.04 14.59
C ILE A 177 -7.45 10.98 15.76
N THR A 178 -6.96 10.51 16.91
CA THR A 178 -6.74 11.32 18.13
C THR A 178 -5.76 12.46 17.88
N TRP A 179 -4.54 12.14 17.41
CA TRP A 179 -3.54 13.19 17.18
C TRP A 179 -3.96 14.19 16.09
N ARG A 180 -4.65 13.75 15.04
CA ARG A 180 -5.18 14.64 14.00
C ARG A 180 -6.29 15.54 14.50
N TRP A 181 -7.13 15.00 15.39
CA TRP A 181 -8.17 15.77 16.05
C TRP A 181 -7.57 16.87 16.93
N LEU A 182 -6.62 16.53 17.79
CA LEU A 182 -5.91 17.50 18.64
C LEU A 182 -5.23 18.58 17.82
N LYS A 183 -4.46 18.17 16.79
CA LYS A 183 -3.80 19.09 15.87
C LYS A 183 -4.79 20.06 15.22
N ARG A 184 -5.93 19.57 14.76
CA ARG A 184 -6.94 20.41 14.10
C ARG A 184 -7.57 21.42 15.02
N ASN A 185 -7.69 21.10 16.31
CA ASN A 185 -8.24 21.98 17.33
C ASN A 185 -7.17 22.87 17.98
N GLY A 186 -5.92 22.86 17.51
CA GLY A 186 -4.82 23.68 18.05
C GLY A 186 -4.33 23.24 19.42
N MET A 187 -4.61 22.01 19.82
CA MET A 187 -4.13 21.39 21.06
C MET A 187 -2.77 20.76 20.84
N ASP A 188 -2.02 20.53 21.93
CA ASP A 188 -0.79 19.74 21.86
C ASP A 188 -1.15 18.28 21.50
N TYR A 189 -0.42 17.70 20.56
CA TYR A 189 -0.61 16.36 20.04
C TYR A 189 0.71 15.58 19.99
N THR A 190 1.75 16.11 20.58
CA THR A 190 3.12 15.59 20.45
C THR A 190 3.24 14.18 21.02
N GLU A 191 2.62 13.90 22.16
CA GLU A 191 2.65 12.59 22.81
C GLU A 191 1.90 11.56 22.00
N GLU A 192 0.68 11.85 21.59
CA GLU A 192 -0.17 10.96 20.80
C GLU A 192 0.42 10.69 19.41
N TYR A 193 1.09 11.67 18.82
CA TYR A 193 1.77 11.47 17.55
C TYR A 193 2.99 10.54 17.69
N ASN A 194 3.78 10.70 18.76
CA ASN A 194 4.92 9.83 19.02
C ASN A 194 4.48 8.38 19.27
N GLU A 195 3.42 8.19 20.04
CA GLU A 195 2.83 6.87 20.29
C GLU A 195 2.31 6.23 18.99
N TYR A 196 1.62 7.00 18.16
CA TYR A 196 1.15 6.57 16.85
C TYR A 196 2.30 6.12 15.94
N GLU A 197 3.38 6.88 15.85
CA GLU A 197 4.57 6.53 15.05
C GLU A 197 5.24 5.26 15.60
N GLU A 198 5.30 5.10 16.92
CA GLU A 198 5.86 3.89 17.54
C GLU A 198 5.02 2.65 17.21
N GLU A 199 3.70 2.75 17.31
CA GLU A 199 2.81 1.63 16.96
C GLU A 199 2.88 1.27 15.46
N LEU A 200 2.96 2.26 14.58
CA LEU A 200 3.20 1.99 13.16
C LEU A 200 4.52 1.26 12.94
N ARG A 201 5.61 1.69 13.58
CA ARG A 201 6.90 1.00 13.47
C ARG A 201 6.85 -0.43 13.97
N LYS A 202 6.14 -0.70 15.07
CA LYS A 202 5.94 -2.07 15.57
C LYS A 202 5.21 -2.93 14.54
N LYS A 203 4.13 -2.42 13.93
CA LYS A 203 3.36 -3.16 12.92
C LYS A 203 4.18 -3.47 11.67
N PHE A 204 4.97 -2.51 11.16
CA PHE A 204 5.81 -2.71 9.99
C PHE A 204 7.14 -3.42 10.32
N GLY A 205 7.73 -3.17 11.49
CA GLY A 205 8.97 -3.82 11.92
C GLY A 205 8.83 -5.32 12.13
N THR A 206 7.66 -5.79 12.54
CA THR A 206 7.35 -7.23 12.64
C THR A 206 7.00 -7.88 11.31
N GLY A 207 6.61 -7.07 10.30
CA GLY A 207 6.28 -7.54 8.94
C GLY A 207 7.46 -7.53 7.97
N LEU A 208 8.56 -6.86 8.31
CA LEU A 208 9.82 -7.04 7.62
C LEU A 208 10.32 -8.44 8.00
N ALA A 209 10.00 -9.44 7.16
CA ALA A 209 10.73 -10.69 7.16
C ALA A 209 12.21 -10.31 7.28
N THR A 210 12.85 -10.70 8.35
CA THR A 210 14.30 -10.63 8.51
C THR A 210 14.86 -11.14 7.19
N LYS A 211 15.46 -10.25 6.39
CA LYS A 211 16.17 -10.65 5.19
C LYS A 211 17.17 -11.68 5.71
N ASP A 212 16.93 -12.95 5.44
CA ASP A 212 17.85 -13.99 5.82
C ASP A 212 19.18 -13.64 5.17
N ILE A 213 20.13 -13.16 5.96
CA ILE A 213 21.49 -12.90 5.51
C ILE A 213 22.09 -14.27 5.27
N ASN A 214 22.01 -14.72 4.03
CA ASN A 214 22.63 -15.97 3.63
C ASN A 214 24.16 -15.79 3.58
N LEU A 215 24.81 -16.00 4.69
CA LEU A 215 26.29 -15.90 4.85
C LEU A 215 27.05 -16.94 4.03
N ALA A 216 26.36 -17.85 3.33
CA ALA A 216 26.99 -18.93 2.58
C ALA A 216 27.35 -18.58 1.12
N VAL A 217 26.97 -17.41 0.61
CA VAL A 217 27.30 -16.96 -0.75
C VAL A 217 28.11 -15.68 -0.67
N GLY A 218 29.38 -15.76 -1.01
CA GLY A 218 30.41 -14.74 -0.81
C GLY A 218 30.36 -13.53 -1.71
N GLU A 219 29.19 -12.94 -1.98
CA GLU A 219 29.08 -11.61 -2.55
C GLU A 219 27.96 -10.86 -1.81
N ILE A 220 28.40 -10.02 -0.89
CA ILE A 220 27.50 -9.02 -0.26
C ILE A 220 27.49 -7.83 -1.21
N ASP A 221 26.39 -7.59 -1.91
CA ASP A 221 26.18 -6.34 -2.63
C ASP A 221 25.90 -5.24 -1.59
N LEU A 222 26.97 -4.53 -1.18
CA LEU A 222 26.95 -3.49 -0.15
C LEU A 222 26.26 -2.19 -0.64
N ALA A 223 25.85 -2.11 -1.90
CA ALA A 223 25.25 -0.92 -2.48
C ALA A 223 23.82 -0.63 -1.96
N ASP A 224 23.13 -1.65 -1.45
CA ASP A 224 21.71 -1.54 -1.06
C ASP A 224 21.47 -1.41 0.46
N SER A 225 22.51 -1.55 1.31
CA SER A 225 22.31 -1.60 2.76
C SER A 225 22.69 -0.34 3.54
N GLY A 226 23.39 0.62 2.92
CA GLY A 226 23.81 1.87 3.59
C GLY A 226 24.70 1.67 4.84
N VAL A 227 25.22 0.46 5.08
CA VAL A 227 26.08 0.14 6.22
C VAL A 227 27.53 0.05 5.76
N ILE A 228 28.31 1.04 6.14
CA ILE A 228 29.77 1.01 5.98
C ILE A 228 30.36 0.22 7.16
N ILE A 229 30.84 -0.98 6.90
CA ILE A 229 31.64 -1.74 7.88
C ILE A 229 33.11 -1.45 7.62
N ASP A 230 33.74 -0.68 8.50
CA ASP A 230 35.17 -0.42 8.47
C ASP A 230 35.91 -1.65 9.03
N VAL A 231 36.40 -2.51 8.14
CA VAL A 231 37.21 -3.69 8.52
C VAL A 231 38.65 -3.22 8.69
N LYS A 232 39.04 -2.89 9.92
CA LYS A 232 40.48 -2.74 10.26
C LYS A 232 41.16 -4.11 10.17
N THR A 233 41.93 -4.30 9.09
CA THR A 233 42.90 -5.41 9.00
C THR A 233 44.04 -5.13 9.99
N GLY A 234 44.01 -5.84 11.11
CA GLY A 234 45.15 -5.90 12.01
C GLY A 234 46.27 -6.72 11.37
N LYS A 235 47.44 -6.11 11.30
CA LYS A 235 48.71 -6.83 11.14
C LYS A 235 49.13 -7.43 12.51
#